data_cdd2eaf4a2c50189e2d8c218ef518695
#
_entry.id   cdd2eaf4a2c50189e2d8c218ef518695
#
_cell.length_a   1.000
_cell.length_b   1.000
_cell.length_c   1.000
_cell.angle_alpha   90.00
_cell.angle_beta   90.00
_cell.angle_gamma   90.00
#
_symmetry.space_group_name_H-M   'P 1'
#
loop_
_entity.id
_entity.type
_entity.pdbx_description
1 polymer ?
#
loop_
_entity_poly.entity_id
_entity_poly.type
_entity_poly.pdbx_seq_one_letter_code
_entity_poly.pdbx_strand_id
1 'polypeptide(L)'
;VVTGEHRISADAVIATPALPIIDGMINKNVPASFSEKIRGVEYLANVCLVLILDRSLSSLYWTNVNDPSFPFVGVIEHTNFEPPSCYGGGHIVYLSKYLADDDPLYKMSKDEVLAFSIPHIKRMFEDFDESWIKDHHVWRDKFAQPVVSCGYKDNIPSYDTPIEGLYIATMAQVYPEDRGTNYAVREGKRICSRVIEELGN
;
A
#
# COMPACT_ATOMS: atom_id res chain seq x y z
N VAL A 1 -19.43 14.48 -6.09
CA VAL A 1 -18.93 13.09 -6.13
C VAL A 1 -20.10 12.13 -6.33
N VAL A 2 -19.92 11.10 -7.16
CA VAL A 2 -20.92 10.06 -7.39
C VAL A 2 -20.36 8.72 -6.89
N THR A 3 -21.12 8.05 -6.02
CA THR A 3 -20.77 6.73 -5.48
C THR A 3 -21.97 5.79 -5.66
N GLY A 4 -21.90 4.87 -6.63
CA GLY A 4 -23.04 4.01 -6.96
C GLY A 4 -24.28 4.85 -7.31
N GLU A 5 -25.35 4.73 -6.55
CA GLU A 5 -26.60 5.49 -6.74
C GLU A 5 -26.63 6.85 -6.02
N HIS A 6 -25.60 7.15 -5.18
CA HIS A 6 -25.57 8.38 -4.40
C HIS A 6 -24.78 9.48 -5.09
N ARG A 7 -25.31 10.71 -5.02
CA ARG A 7 -24.59 11.94 -5.41
C ARG A 7 -24.38 12.78 -4.16
N ILE A 8 -23.09 13.07 -3.86
CA ILE A 8 -22.67 13.89 -2.72
C ILE A 8 -22.21 15.23 -3.27
N SER A 9 -22.83 16.33 -2.81
CA SER A 9 -22.35 17.68 -3.05
C SER A 9 -21.37 18.08 -1.95
N ALA A 10 -20.30 18.76 -2.33
CA ALA A 10 -19.29 19.27 -1.41
C ALA A 10 -18.65 20.52 -2.03
N ASP A 11 -18.16 21.44 -1.21
CA ASP A 11 -17.46 22.64 -1.66
C ASP A 11 -16.05 22.31 -2.17
N ALA A 12 -15.43 21.28 -1.59
CA ALA A 12 -14.15 20.72 -2.04
C ALA A 12 -14.10 19.21 -1.89
N VAL A 13 -13.26 18.57 -2.69
CA VAL A 13 -12.99 17.12 -2.65
C VAL A 13 -11.49 16.89 -2.66
N ILE A 14 -10.98 16.09 -1.72
CA ILE A 14 -9.59 15.61 -1.71
C ILE A 14 -9.59 14.14 -2.13
N ALA A 15 -9.04 13.84 -3.31
CA ALA A 15 -8.88 12.48 -3.81
C ALA A 15 -7.58 11.88 -3.27
N THR A 16 -7.69 10.75 -2.56
CA THR A 16 -6.56 10.07 -1.91
C THR A 16 -6.20 8.70 -2.48
N PRO A 17 -6.96 8.08 -3.41
CA PRO A 17 -6.55 6.84 -4.05
C PRO A 17 -5.25 7.00 -4.85
N ALA A 18 -4.66 5.87 -5.29
CA ALA A 18 -3.50 5.90 -6.17
C ALA A 18 -3.80 6.65 -7.49
N LEU A 19 -2.80 7.34 -8.04
CA LEU A 19 -2.97 8.22 -9.21
C LEU A 19 -3.64 7.54 -10.42
N PRO A 20 -3.37 6.27 -10.77
CA PRO A 20 -4.07 5.62 -11.88
C PRO A 20 -5.58 5.44 -11.63
N ILE A 21 -5.98 5.29 -10.37
CA ILE A 21 -7.41 5.20 -10.00
C ILE A 21 -8.04 6.58 -10.17
N ILE A 22 -7.37 7.64 -9.70
CA ILE A 22 -7.84 9.03 -9.87
C ILE A 22 -7.99 9.35 -11.36
N ASP A 23 -6.97 9.02 -12.18
CA ASP A 23 -7.05 9.23 -13.62
C ASP A 23 -8.28 8.54 -14.22
N GLY A 24 -8.54 7.29 -13.86
CA GLY A 24 -9.73 6.56 -14.30
C GLY A 24 -11.05 7.26 -13.99
N MET A 25 -11.09 8.06 -12.90
CA MET A 25 -12.29 8.82 -12.50
C MET A 25 -12.45 10.13 -13.25
N ILE A 26 -11.36 10.83 -13.61
CA ILE A 26 -11.41 12.23 -14.05
C ILE A 26 -10.86 12.46 -15.48
N ASN A 27 -10.21 11.51 -16.14
CA ASN A 27 -9.48 11.69 -17.40
C ASN A 27 -10.32 12.30 -18.52
N LYS A 28 -11.64 12.11 -18.51
CA LYS A 28 -12.58 12.69 -19.50
C LYS A 28 -12.86 14.18 -19.26
N ASN A 29 -12.49 14.71 -18.09
CA ASN A 29 -12.82 16.06 -17.63
C ASN A 29 -11.57 16.92 -17.39
N VAL A 30 -10.39 16.42 -17.74
CA VAL A 30 -9.11 17.12 -17.58
C VAL A 30 -8.34 17.12 -18.91
N PRO A 31 -7.41 18.08 -19.11
CA PRO A 31 -6.52 18.08 -20.27
C PRO A 31 -5.69 16.77 -20.35
N ALA A 32 -5.43 16.30 -21.58
CA ALA A 32 -4.60 15.09 -21.81
C ALA A 32 -3.23 15.18 -21.15
N SER A 33 -2.59 16.35 -21.15
CA SER A 33 -1.29 16.59 -20.53
C SER A 33 -1.30 16.37 -19.01
N PHE A 34 -2.40 16.70 -18.33
CA PHE A 34 -2.55 16.42 -16.90
C PHE A 34 -2.72 14.92 -16.65
N SER A 35 -3.58 14.25 -17.41
CA SER A 35 -3.80 12.81 -17.35
C SER A 35 -2.51 12.02 -17.64
N GLU A 36 -1.73 12.44 -18.65
CA GLU A 36 -0.42 11.86 -18.95
C GLU A 36 0.57 12.00 -17.80
N LYS A 37 0.61 13.17 -17.15
CA LYS A 37 1.50 13.45 -16.01
C LYS A 37 1.20 12.52 -14.84
N ILE A 38 -0.06 12.36 -14.45
CA ILE A 38 -0.43 11.49 -13.31
C ILE A 38 -0.30 10.00 -13.64
N ARG A 39 -0.49 9.59 -14.89
CA ARG A 39 -0.22 8.23 -15.38
C ARG A 39 1.27 7.92 -15.52
N GLY A 40 2.11 8.93 -15.67
CA GLY A 40 3.56 8.78 -15.76
C GLY A 40 4.23 8.29 -14.48
N VAL A 41 3.52 8.28 -13.34
CA VAL A 41 4.01 7.69 -12.11
C VAL A 41 3.78 6.18 -12.16
N GLU A 42 4.87 5.43 -12.22
CA GLU A 42 4.85 3.97 -12.19
C GLU A 42 4.58 3.45 -10.77
N TYR A 43 4.02 2.24 -10.67
CA TYR A 43 3.72 1.58 -9.40
C TYR A 43 4.19 0.13 -9.42
N LEU A 44 4.68 -0.32 -8.27
CA LEU A 44 4.79 -1.75 -7.97
C LEU A 44 3.52 -2.22 -7.27
N ALA A 45 3.09 -3.41 -7.63
CA ALA A 45 2.08 -4.14 -6.88
C ALA A 45 2.70 -4.74 -5.61
N ASN A 46 1.83 -5.20 -4.70
CA ASN A 46 2.23 -5.94 -3.50
C ASN A 46 1.37 -7.19 -3.33
N VAL A 47 1.99 -8.25 -2.86
CA VAL A 47 1.33 -9.42 -2.28
C VAL A 47 1.79 -9.53 -0.84
N CYS A 48 0.84 -9.60 0.08
CA CYS A 48 1.09 -9.78 1.50
C CYS A 48 0.34 -11.01 2.00
N LEU A 49 1.08 -12.05 2.35
CA LEU A 49 0.56 -13.19 3.09
C LEU A 49 0.56 -12.83 4.57
N VAL A 50 -0.60 -12.93 5.20
CA VAL A 50 -0.80 -12.74 6.64
C VAL A 50 -1.07 -14.09 7.26
N LEU A 51 -0.25 -14.50 8.21
CA LEU A 51 -0.45 -15.72 9.00
C LEU A 51 -0.96 -15.34 10.39
N ILE A 52 -1.91 -16.11 10.87
CA ILE A 52 -2.34 -16.13 12.26
C ILE A 52 -1.85 -17.44 12.87
N LEU A 53 -0.87 -17.35 13.77
CA LEU A 53 -0.24 -18.51 14.38
C LEU A 53 -0.72 -18.70 15.82
N ASP A 54 -0.55 -19.90 16.37
CA ASP A 54 -0.80 -20.20 17.78
C ASP A 54 0.35 -19.79 18.70
N ARG A 55 1.50 -19.46 18.12
CA ARG A 55 2.74 -19.06 18.82
C ARG A 55 3.61 -18.16 17.94
N SER A 56 4.62 -17.54 18.57
CA SER A 56 5.60 -16.68 17.92
C SER A 56 6.54 -17.49 17.02
N LEU A 57 6.95 -16.92 15.88
CA LEU A 57 8.02 -17.43 15.03
C LEU A 57 9.40 -17.04 15.55
N SER A 58 9.53 -15.83 16.10
CA SER A 58 10.79 -15.26 16.55
C SER A 58 10.58 -14.21 17.63
N SER A 59 11.67 -13.65 18.15
CA SER A 59 11.63 -12.50 19.05
C SER A 59 11.73 -11.14 18.31
N LEU A 60 11.81 -11.14 16.96
CA LEU A 60 12.02 -9.94 16.15
C LEU A 60 10.70 -9.42 15.61
N TYR A 61 10.49 -8.11 15.71
CA TYR A 61 9.35 -7.43 15.09
C TYR A 61 9.50 -7.37 13.56
N TRP A 62 10.67 -7.00 13.06
CA TRP A 62 10.93 -6.80 11.64
C TRP A 62 12.20 -7.50 11.18
N THR A 63 12.10 -8.31 10.16
CA THR A 63 13.21 -8.99 9.52
C THR A 63 13.24 -8.65 8.02
N ASN A 64 14.32 -8.01 7.56
CA ASN A 64 14.58 -7.84 6.13
C ASN A 64 15.14 -9.14 5.56
N VAL A 65 14.61 -9.56 4.42
CA VAL A 65 15.07 -10.75 3.71
C VAL A 65 15.87 -10.33 2.49
N ASN A 66 17.19 -10.35 2.62
CA ASN A 66 18.12 -9.90 1.57
C ASN A 66 18.57 -11.02 0.62
N ASP A 67 18.23 -12.28 0.91
CA ASP A 67 18.53 -13.41 0.03
C ASP A 67 17.49 -13.45 -1.12
N PRO A 68 17.89 -13.23 -2.39
CA PRO A 68 16.96 -13.17 -3.52
C PRO A 68 16.28 -14.50 -3.83
N SER A 69 16.71 -15.61 -3.23
CA SER A 69 16.06 -16.91 -3.36
C SER A 69 14.76 -17.04 -2.54
N PHE A 70 14.46 -16.06 -1.69
CA PHE A 70 13.17 -15.99 -0.99
C PHE A 70 12.12 -15.20 -1.80
N PRO A 71 10.84 -15.61 -1.73
CA PRO A 71 9.78 -14.94 -2.48
C PRO A 71 9.25 -13.67 -1.80
N PHE A 72 9.73 -13.31 -0.63
CA PHE A 72 9.34 -12.12 0.13
C PHE A 72 10.57 -11.34 0.57
N VAL A 73 10.42 -10.03 0.73
CA VAL A 73 11.49 -9.10 1.08
C VAL A 73 11.47 -8.71 2.56
N GLY A 74 10.38 -9.03 3.26
CA GLY A 74 10.24 -8.75 4.68
C GLY A 74 9.32 -9.75 5.37
N VAL A 75 9.69 -10.09 6.60
CA VAL A 75 8.86 -10.81 7.56
C VAL A 75 8.64 -9.90 8.75
N ILE A 76 7.38 -9.57 9.02
CA ILE A 76 7.02 -8.70 10.12
C ILE A 76 6.15 -9.49 11.09
N GLU A 77 6.68 -9.80 12.27
CA GLU A 77 5.92 -10.41 13.34
C GLU A 77 5.30 -9.32 14.20
N HIS A 78 4.12 -8.88 13.79
CA HIS A 78 3.42 -7.73 14.35
C HIS A 78 3.21 -7.84 15.86
N THR A 79 2.97 -9.05 16.34
CA THR A 79 2.69 -9.33 17.74
C THR A 79 3.93 -9.34 18.64
N ASN A 80 5.11 -9.07 18.09
CA ASN A 80 6.31 -8.69 18.87
C ASN A 80 6.37 -7.16 19.14
N PHE A 81 5.47 -6.37 18.52
CA PHE A 81 5.28 -4.95 18.76
C PHE A 81 3.99 -4.67 19.55
N GLU A 82 2.84 -5.19 19.09
CA GLU A 82 1.55 -5.13 19.77
C GLU A 82 1.18 -6.52 20.33
N PRO A 83 0.76 -6.63 21.62
CA PRO A 83 0.62 -7.94 22.25
C PRO A 83 -0.46 -8.82 21.60
N PRO A 84 -0.28 -10.16 21.57
CA PRO A 84 -1.26 -11.10 20.99
C PRO A 84 -2.67 -10.98 21.59
N SER A 85 -2.79 -10.49 22.83
CA SER A 85 -4.09 -10.24 23.49
C SER A 85 -4.98 -9.26 22.73
N CYS A 86 -4.39 -8.33 21.94
CA CYS A 86 -5.13 -7.43 21.06
C CYS A 86 -5.74 -8.14 19.85
N TYR A 87 -5.30 -9.38 19.57
CA TYR A 87 -5.66 -10.18 18.39
C TYR A 87 -6.24 -11.55 18.77
N GLY A 88 -6.97 -11.62 19.88
CA GLY A 88 -7.59 -12.87 20.35
C GLY A 88 -6.60 -13.98 20.72
N GLY A 89 -5.36 -13.61 21.09
CA GLY A 89 -4.27 -14.52 21.42
C GLY A 89 -3.54 -15.10 20.18
N GLY A 90 -3.87 -14.67 18.97
CA GLY A 90 -3.17 -15.03 17.75
C GLY A 90 -1.86 -14.26 17.56
N HIS A 91 -0.83 -14.92 17.06
CA HIS A 91 0.42 -14.29 16.66
C HIS A 91 0.33 -13.93 15.16
N ILE A 92 0.47 -12.65 14.85
CA ILE A 92 0.26 -12.11 13.50
C ILE A 92 1.60 -11.91 12.80
N VAL A 93 1.74 -12.54 11.65
CA VAL A 93 2.97 -12.46 10.81
C VAL A 93 2.61 -12.02 9.40
N TYR A 94 3.30 -11.00 8.89
CA TYR A 94 3.20 -10.57 7.51
C TYR A 94 4.44 -11.01 6.73
N LEU A 95 4.21 -11.61 5.55
CA LEU A 95 5.25 -11.89 4.56
C LEU A 95 4.91 -11.08 3.31
N SER A 96 5.73 -10.11 2.99
CA SER A 96 5.42 -9.11 1.97
C SER A 96 6.41 -9.14 0.82
N LYS A 97 5.90 -8.95 -0.41
CA LYS A 97 6.68 -8.79 -1.64
C LYS A 97 6.11 -7.69 -2.51
N TYR A 98 6.98 -6.76 -2.94
CA TYR A 98 6.70 -5.88 -4.06
C TYR A 98 7.08 -6.56 -5.36
N LEU A 99 6.24 -6.42 -6.39
CA LEU A 99 6.40 -7.13 -7.66
C LEU A 99 5.62 -6.41 -8.78
N ALA A 100 5.83 -6.83 -10.02
CA ALA A 100 4.98 -6.41 -11.13
C ALA A 100 3.61 -7.11 -11.05
N ASP A 101 2.55 -6.48 -11.54
CA ASP A 101 1.19 -7.03 -11.48
C ASP A 101 0.96 -8.24 -12.41
N ASP A 102 1.90 -8.53 -13.30
CA ASP A 102 1.93 -9.72 -14.15
C ASP A 102 2.72 -10.89 -13.55
N ASP A 103 3.43 -10.69 -12.42
CA ASP A 103 4.17 -11.74 -11.71
C ASP A 103 3.23 -12.91 -11.35
N PRO A 104 3.65 -14.19 -11.54
CA PRO A 104 2.85 -15.36 -11.21
C PRO A 104 2.33 -15.34 -9.76
N LEU A 105 3.12 -14.91 -8.79
CA LEU A 105 2.71 -14.84 -7.37
C LEU A 105 1.51 -13.91 -7.16
N TYR A 106 1.41 -12.82 -7.94
CA TYR A 106 0.27 -11.89 -7.87
C TYR A 106 -1.04 -12.55 -8.28
N LYS A 107 -0.99 -13.58 -9.14
CA LYS A 107 -2.15 -14.27 -9.72
C LYS A 107 -2.56 -15.53 -8.95
N MET A 108 -1.71 -16.03 -8.05
CA MET A 108 -1.98 -17.23 -7.25
C MET A 108 -3.21 -17.03 -6.35
N SER A 109 -3.99 -18.07 -6.12
CA SER A 109 -5.03 -18.10 -5.09
C SER A 109 -4.43 -17.94 -3.68
N LYS A 110 -5.29 -17.71 -2.68
CA LYS A 110 -4.87 -17.62 -1.27
C LYS A 110 -4.08 -18.86 -0.82
N ASP A 111 -4.58 -20.04 -1.16
CA ASP A 111 -3.99 -21.31 -0.73
C ASP A 111 -2.70 -21.62 -1.50
N GLU A 112 -2.61 -21.25 -2.77
CA GLU A 112 -1.37 -21.39 -3.55
C GLU A 112 -0.26 -20.47 -3.03
N VAL A 113 -0.56 -19.24 -2.61
CA VAL A 113 0.43 -18.36 -1.97
C VAL A 113 0.93 -18.95 -0.67
N LEU A 114 0.05 -19.51 0.16
CA LEU A 114 0.45 -20.20 1.38
C LEU A 114 1.37 -21.40 1.06
N ALA A 115 0.90 -22.32 0.20
CA ALA A 115 1.65 -23.51 -0.16
C ALA A 115 3.03 -23.18 -0.76
N PHE A 116 3.12 -22.14 -1.58
CA PHE A 116 4.37 -21.62 -2.12
C PHE A 116 5.28 -21.05 -1.05
N SER A 117 4.74 -20.41 -0.02
CA SER A 117 5.53 -19.74 1.03
C SER A 117 6.06 -20.69 2.10
N ILE A 118 5.36 -21.77 2.42
CA ILE A 118 5.70 -22.70 3.51
C ILE A 118 7.14 -23.24 3.44
N PRO A 119 7.65 -23.75 2.29
CA PRO A 119 9.02 -24.23 2.23
C PRO A 119 10.06 -23.16 2.56
N HIS A 120 9.78 -21.91 2.21
CA HIS A 120 10.65 -20.78 2.50
C HIS A 120 10.60 -20.38 3.97
N ILE A 121 9.40 -20.42 4.59
CA ILE A 121 9.24 -20.17 6.02
C ILE A 121 10.02 -21.23 6.83
N LYS A 122 9.89 -22.50 6.49
CA LYS A 122 10.64 -23.61 7.13
C LYS A 122 12.16 -23.46 6.97
N ARG A 123 12.61 -22.94 5.83
CA ARG A 123 14.05 -22.69 5.60
C ARG A 123 14.56 -21.51 6.46
N MET A 124 13.70 -20.54 6.79
CA MET A 124 14.05 -19.37 7.60
C MET A 124 13.92 -19.65 9.10
N PHE A 125 12.92 -20.43 9.48
CA PHE A 125 12.58 -20.75 10.88
C PHE A 125 12.53 -22.28 11.02
N GLU A 126 13.65 -22.88 11.44
CA GLU A 126 13.83 -24.35 11.48
C GLU A 126 12.78 -25.06 12.34
N ASP A 127 12.33 -24.40 13.43
CA ASP A 127 11.34 -24.94 14.35
C ASP A 127 9.89 -24.79 13.84
N PHE A 128 9.67 -24.06 12.73
CA PHE A 128 8.32 -23.79 12.23
C PHE A 128 7.63 -25.09 11.77
N ASP A 129 6.42 -25.31 12.29
CA ASP A 129 5.51 -26.36 11.88
C ASP A 129 4.21 -25.78 11.34
N GLU A 130 3.69 -26.36 10.27
CA GLU A 130 2.44 -25.90 9.63
C GLU A 130 1.23 -25.98 10.56
N SER A 131 1.25 -26.88 11.56
CA SER A 131 0.21 -26.98 12.57
C SER A 131 0.04 -25.73 13.44
N TRP A 132 1.05 -24.84 13.46
CA TRP A 132 0.96 -23.55 14.16
C TRP A 132 0.01 -22.58 13.47
N ILE A 133 -0.29 -22.81 12.18
CA ILE A 133 -1.17 -21.92 11.41
C ILE A 133 -2.61 -22.15 11.81
N LYS A 134 -3.25 -21.14 12.44
CA LYS A 134 -4.67 -21.14 12.76
C LYS A 134 -5.52 -20.64 11.59
N ASP A 135 -5.04 -19.63 10.90
CA ASP A 135 -5.66 -19.05 9.71
C ASP A 135 -4.64 -18.28 8.87
N HIS A 136 -4.99 -17.96 7.64
CA HIS A 136 -4.17 -17.14 6.77
C HIS A 136 -5.03 -16.29 5.84
N HIS A 137 -4.48 -15.13 5.44
CA HIS A 137 -5.10 -14.23 4.48
C HIS A 137 -4.06 -13.78 3.46
N VAL A 138 -4.50 -13.43 2.25
CA VAL A 138 -3.63 -12.84 1.22
C VAL A 138 -4.26 -11.55 0.74
N TRP A 139 -3.54 -10.46 0.92
CA TRP A 139 -3.91 -9.14 0.45
C TRP A 139 -3.05 -8.76 -0.75
N ARG A 140 -3.68 -8.08 -1.70
CA ARG A 140 -3.03 -7.60 -2.92
C ARG A 140 -3.46 -6.18 -3.21
N ASP A 141 -2.50 -5.38 -3.64
CA ASP A 141 -2.78 -4.08 -4.22
C ASP A 141 -1.93 -3.91 -5.47
N LYS A 142 -2.56 -3.49 -6.57
CA LYS A 142 -1.87 -3.22 -7.83
C LYS A 142 -1.01 -1.96 -7.76
N PHE A 143 -1.42 -0.97 -6.98
CA PHE A 143 -0.79 0.34 -6.87
C PHE A 143 -0.23 0.56 -5.47
N ALA A 144 0.47 -0.44 -4.95
CA ALA A 144 0.93 -0.45 -3.57
C ALA A 144 2.10 0.51 -3.32
N GLN A 145 3.03 0.66 -4.28
CA GLN A 145 4.23 1.45 -4.13
C GLN A 145 4.48 2.30 -5.36
N PRO A 146 4.40 3.64 -5.29
CA PRO A 146 4.90 4.50 -6.36
C PRO A 146 6.42 4.34 -6.48
N VAL A 147 6.91 4.23 -7.72
CA VAL A 147 8.34 4.11 -8.03
C VAL A 147 8.96 5.50 -8.08
N VAL A 148 9.89 5.74 -7.16
CA VAL A 148 10.66 6.99 -7.12
C VAL A 148 11.87 6.85 -8.06
N SER A 149 11.72 7.34 -9.28
CA SER A 149 12.76 7.31 -10.32
C SER A 149 13.77 8.45 -10.14
N CYS A 150 14.88 8.40 -10.87
CA CYS A 150 15.82 9.51 -10.95
C CYS A 150 15.10 10.79 -11.47
N GLY A 151 15.31 11.92 -10.80
CA GLY A 151 14.63 13.17 -11.15
C GLY A 151 13.16 13.25 -10.73
N TYR A 152 12.70 12.36 -9.85
CA TYR A 152 11.29 12.29 -9.42
C TYR A 152 10.76 13.62 -8.89
N LYS A 153 11.61 14.43 -8.23
CA LYS A 153 11.25 15.75 -7.69
C LYS A 153 10.56 16.65 -8.72
N ASP A 154 11.02 16.62 -9.96
CA ASP A 154 10.48 17.46 -11.04
C ASP A 154 9.18 16.91 -11.63
N ASN A 155 8.88 15.64 -11.33
CA ASN A 155 7.72 14.91 -11.82
C ASN A 155 6.61 14.70 -10.78
N ILE A 156 6.84 15.15 -9.53
CA ILE A 156 5.83 15.04 -8.47
C ILE A 156 4.55 15.75 -8.91
N PRO A 157 3.38 15.08 -8.88
CA PRO A 157 2.10 15.72 -9.21
C PRO A 157 1.77 16.85 -8.24
N SER A 158 1.15 17.93 -8.77
CA SER A 158 0.59 18.98 -7.92
C SER A 158 -0.58 18.45 -7.09
N TYR A 159 -0.85 19.11 -5.95
CA TYR A 159 -2.10 18.88 -5.23
C TYR A 159 -3.32 19.41 -6.00
N ASP A 160 -3.12 20.42 -6.83
CA ASP A 160 -4.19 21.02 -7.62
C ASP A 160 -4.48 20.18 -8.86
N THR A 161 -5.75 20.16 -9.23
CA THR A 161 -6.23 19.59 -10.49
C THR A 161 -6.81 20.69 -11.39
N PRO A 162 -6.98 20.43 -12.70
CA PRO A 162 -7.72 21.34 -13.57
C PRO A 162 -9.23 21.43 -13.27
N ILE A 163 -9.74 20.65 -12.34
CA ILE A 163 -11.14 20.68 -11.90
C ILE A 163 -11.22 21.52 -10.62
N GLU A 164 -11.95 22.63 -10.68
CA GLU A 164 -12.17 23.52 -9.54
C GLU A 164 -12.75 22.75 -8.34
N GLY A 165 -12.19 22.97 -7.14
CA GLY A 165 -12.58 22.30 -5.91
C GLY A 165 -12.14 20.83 -5.79
N LEU A 166 -11.40 20.29 -6.77
CA LEU A 166 -10.84 18.95 -6.69
C LEU A 166 -9.33 18.99 -6.47
N TYR A 167 -8.88 18.36 -5.40
CA TYR A 167 -7.47 18.23 -5.02
C TYR A 167 -7.03 16.76 -4.97
N ILE A 168 -5.73 16.52 -5.14
CA ILE A 168 -5.12 15.19 -5.05
C ILE A 168 -4.10 15.18 -3.91
N ALA A 169 -4.22 14.22 -2.99
CA ALA A 169 -3.23 14.00 -1.94
C ALA A 169 -2.96 12.50 -1.80
N THR A 170 -1.87 12.03 -2.39
CA THR A 170 -1.52 10.60 -2.48
C THR A 170 -0.10 10.34 -1.99
N MET A 171 0.22 9.08 -1.75
CA MET A 171 1.58 8.68 -1.35
C MET A 171 2.63 8.95 -2.44
N ALA A 172 2.24 9.15 -3.70
CA ALA A 172 3.13 9.54 -4.79
C ALA A 172 3.70 10.97 -4.64
N GLN A 173 3.14 11.78 -3.74
CA GLN A 173 3.61 13.14 -3.47
C GLN A 173 4.56 13.21 -2.26
N VAL A 174 4.75 12.10 -1.55
CA VAL A 174 5.73 12.00 -0.46
C VAL A 174 7.13 11.89 -1.07
N TYR A 175 7.97 12.88 -0.79
CA TYR A 175 9.36 12.96 -1.26
C TYR A 175 10.14 13.98 -0.40
N PRO A 176 11.43 13.79 -0.09
CA PRO A 176 12.30 12.65 -0.48
C PRO A 176 12.16 11.41 0.42
N GLU A 177 11.31 11.48 1.43
CA GLU A 177 11.14 10.40 2.40
C GLU A 177 10.41 9.22 1.76
N ASP A 178 10.62 8.03 2.32
CA ASP A 178 9.80 6.88 1.98
C ASP A 178 8.38 7.04 2.57
N ARG A 179 7.41 6.42 1.92
CA ARG A 179 6.01 6.45 2.37
C ARG A 179 5.85 5.81 3.75
N GLY A 180 4.97 6.38 4.54
CA GLY A 180 4.63 5.89 5.87
C GLY A 180 3.41 6.62 6.42
N THR A 181 2.77 6.04 7.44
CA THR A 181 1.56 6.62 8.07
C THR A 181 1.82 8.05 8.58
N ASN A 182 2.99 8.32 9.15
CA ASN A 182 3.39 9.66 9.63
C ASN A 182 3.43 10.68 8.47
N TYR A 183 3.91 10.28 7.29
CA TYR A 183 3.94 11.14 6.11
C TYR A 183 2.56 11.32 5.51
N ALA A 184 1.72 10.28 5.50
CA ALA A 184 0.32 10.40 5.10
C ALA A 184 -0.43 11.41 5.97
N VAL A 185 -0.21 11.39 7.29
CA VAL A 185 -0.79 12.37 8.22
C VAL A 185 -0.26 13.78 7.94
N ARG A 186 1.05 13.93 7.65
CA ARG A 186 1.68 15.20 7.28
C ARG A 186 1.04 15.79 6.01
N GLU A 187 0.95 14.99 4.96
CA GLU A 187 0.37 15.42 3.69
C GLU A 187 -1.14 15.71 3.81
N GLY A 188 -1.86 14.90 4.59
CA GLY A 188 -3.27 15.16 4.90
C GLY A 188 -3.48 16.52 5.60
N LYS A 189 -2.66 16.85 6.60
CA LYS A 189 -2.71 18.17 7.25
C LYS A 189 -2.39 19.28 6.28
N ARG A 190 -1.36 19.14 5.45
CA ARG A 190 -0.94 20.14 4.47
C ARG A 190 -2.05 20.48 3.48
N ILE A 191 -2.67 19.45 2.88
CA ILE A 191 -3.74 19.67 1.91
C ILE A 191 -5.01 20.23 2.57
N CYS A 192 -5.38 19.78 3.77
CA CYS A 192 -6.53 20.31 4.48
C CYS A 192 -6.35 21.79 4.81
N SER A 193 -5.18 22.22 5.31
CA SER A 193 -4.92 23.65 5.58
C SER A 193 -5.07 24.49 4.32
N ARG A 194 -4.51 24.03 3.20
CA ARG A 194 -4.62 24.70 1.91
C ARG A 194 -6.07 24.86 1.45
N VAL A 195 -6.86 23.78 1.49
CA VAL A 195 -8.26 23.80 1.08
C VAL A 195 -9.08 24.75 1.96
N ILE A 196 -8.84 24.77 3.27
CA ILE A 196 -9.53 25.68 4.21
C ILE A 196 -9.19 27.13 3.89
N GLU A 197 -7.93 27.46 3.59
CA GLU A 197 -7.52 28.81 3.20
C GLU A 197 -8.21 29.27 1.90
N GLU A 198 -8.32 28.38 0.92
CA GLU A 198 -8.98 28.68 -0.36
C GLU A 198 -10.51 28.85 -0.24
N LEU A 199 -11.17 28.04 0.62
CA LEU A 199 -12.61 28.16 0.88
C LEU A 199 -12.97 29.30 1.82
N GLY A 200 -12.02 29.80 2.62
CA GLY A 200 -12.22 30.89 3.55
C GLY A 200 -12.06 32.29 2.94
N ASN A 201 -11.61 32.38 1.70
CA ASN A 201 -11.49 33.60 0.90
C ASN A 201 -12.63 33.71 -0.10
#